data_3e20932110f4906d56c72cfc42bc64fd
#
_entry.id   3e20932110f4906d56c72cfc42bc64fd
#
_cell.length_a   1.000
_cell.length_b   1.000
_cell.length_c   1.000
_cell.angle_alpha   90.00
_cell.angle_beta   90.00
_cell.angle_gamma   90.00
#
_symmetry.space_group_name_H-M   'P 1'
#
loop_
_entity.id
_entity.type
_entity.pdbx_description
1 polymer ?
#
loop_
_entity_poly.entity_id
_entity_poly.type
_entity_poly.pdbx_seq_one_letter_code
_entity_poly.pdbx_strand_id
1 'polypeptide(L)'
;AGAQYIISPDVNVDVIHRTRELGLVSLPGAMTPTEVMTAHLAGADFVKLFPAEVVGGVKMLKALGGPYGNMKFMPTGGISAQNAAEYLALPNVLCCGGSWMVKESLIKEGKFDEIEKLTAEAVALVRE
;
A
#
# COMPACT_ATOMS: atom_id res chain seq x y z
N ALA A 1 -9.53 -14.06 14.67
CA ALA A 1 -8.32 -13.44 15.23
C ALA A 1 -8.44 -11.91 15.37
N GLY A 2 -9.59 -11.32 15.03
CA GLY A 2 -9.84 -9.88 15.20
C GLY A 2 -9.23 -8.99 14.11
N ALA A 3 -8.85 -9.53 12.96
CA ALA A 3 -8.40 -8.73 11.83
C ALA A 3 -9.52 -7.82 11.31
N GLN A 4 -9.18 -6.61 10.89
CA GLN A 4 -10.10 -5.65 10.27
C GLN A 4 -9.92 -5.57 8.75
N TYR A 5 -8.75 -5.95 8.24
CA TYR A 5 -8.39 -5.97 6.83
C TYR A 5 -7.37 -7.07 6.54
N ILE A 6 -7.28 -7.47 5.28
CA ILE A 6 -6.30 -8.44 4.79
C ILE A 6 -5.47 -7.80 3.68
N ILE A 7 -4.16 -7.85 3.83
CA ILE A 7 -3.18 -7.40 2.83
C ILE A 7 -2.37 -8.60 2.34
N SER A 8 -2.22 -8.76 1.03
CA SER A 8 -1.35 -9.76 0.42
C SER A 8 -0.36 -9.12 -0.56
N PRO A 9 0.75 -9.76 -0.90
CA PRO A 9 1.68 -9.26 -1.91
C PRO A 9 1.22 -9.56 -3.35
N ASP A 10 0.22 -10.39 -3.53
CA ASP A 10 -0.28 -10.97 -4.78
C ASP A 10 -1.80 -10.90 -4.88
N VAL A 11 -2.33 -11.26 -6.05
CA VAL A 11 -3.77 -11.44 -6.29
C VAL A 11 -4.14 -12.89 -6.11
N ASN A 12 -4.88 -13.19 -5.05
CA ASN A 12 -5.53 -14.49 -4.86
C ASN A 12 -7.04 -14.26 -4.72
N VAL A 13 -7.79 -14.67 -5.74
CA VAL A 13 -9.24 -14.44 -5.84
C VAL A 13 -10.00 -15.09 -4.69
N ASP A 14 -9.62 -16.29 -4.27
CA ASP A 14 -10.28 -16.98 -3.15
C ASP A 14 -10.07 -16.25 -1.83
N VAL A 15 -8.87 -15.70 -1.60
CA VAL A 15 -8.58 -14.86 -0.42
C VAL A 15 -9.39 -13.57 -0.45
N ILE A 16 -9.51 -12.93 -1.61
CA ILE A 16 -10.33 -11.72 -1.76
C ILE A 16 -11.79 -12.04 -1.44
N HIS A 17 -12.37 -13.06 -2.06
CA HIS A 17 -13.75 -13.48 -1.83
C HIS A 17 -13.99 -13.80 -0.35
N ARG A 18 -13.10 -14.62 0.26
CA ARG A 18 -13.24 -14.96 1.67
C ARG A 18 -13.14 -13.76 2.60
N THR A 19 -12.26 -12.82 2.29
CA THR A 19 -12.13 -11.56 3.04
C THR A 19 -13.43 -10.76 2.98
N ARG A 20 -14.03 -10.64 1.80
CA ARG A 20 -15.29 -9.92 1.58
C ARG A 20 -16.48 -10.60 2.26
N GLU A 21 -16.57 -11.93 2.20
CA GLU A 21 -17.60 -12.71 2.91
C GLU A 21 -17.58 -12.47 4.42
N LEU A 22 -16.39 -12.25 4.99
CA LEU A 22 -16.21 -11.95 6.40
C LEU A 22 -16.47 -10.47 6.76
N GLY A 23 -16.85 -9.63 5.78
CA GLY A 23 -17.07 -8.20 5.97
C GLY A 23 -15.79 -7.40 6.22
N LEU A 24 -14.62 -7.95 5.84
CA LEU A 24 -13.33 -7.30 6.02
C LEU A 24 -12.89 -6.58 4.75
N VAL A 25 -11.99 -5.61 4.91
CA VAL A 25 -11.38 -4.87 3.79
C VAL A 25 -10.30 -5.72 3.14
N SER A 26 -10.31 -5.81 1.80
CA SER A 26 -9.35 -6.57 1.00
C SER A 26 -8.40 -5.67 0.22
N LEU A 27 -7.09 -5.87 0.42
CA LEU A 27 -5.98 -5.12 -0.21
C LEU A 27 -5.00 -6.09 -0.88
N PRO A 28 -5.35 -6.74 -2.00
CA PRO A 28 -4.44 -7.62 -2.74
C PRO A 28 -3.32 -6.81 -3.41
N GLY A 29 -2.15 -7.41 -3.53
CA GLY A 29 -1.02 -6.86 -4.25
C GLY A 29 -1.14 -7.08 -5.75
N ALA A 30 -0.79 -6.09 -6.56
CA ALA A 30 -0.73 -6.17 -8.01
C ALA A 30 0.37 -5.26 -8.55
N MET A 31 0.92 -5.62 -9.72
CA MET A 31 1.91 -4.81 -10.41
C MET A 31 1.60 -4.60 -11.89
N THR A 32 0.58 -5.25 -12.43
CA THR A 32 0.18 -5.15 -13.84
C THR A 32 -1.29 -4.75 -14.00
N PRO A 33 -1.68 -4.16 -15.14
CA PRO A 33 -3.09 -3.84 -15.42
C PRO A 33 -4.02 -5.05 -15.31
N THR A 34 -3.58 -6.24 -15.74
CA THR A 34 -4.38 -7.47 -15.67
C THR A 34 -4.63 -7.87 -14.22
N GLU A 35 -3.62 -7.81 -13.35
CA GLU A 35 -3.77 -8.11 -11.92
C GLU A 35 -4.68 -7.09 -11.24
N VAL A 36 -4.54 -5.78 -11.56
CA VAL A 36 -5.44 -4.74 -11.04
C VAL A 36 -6.89 -5.03 -11.41
N MET A 37 -7.16 -5.39 -12.68
CA MET A 37 -8.51 -5.74 -13.11
C MET A 37 -9.01 -7.01 -12.44
N THR A 38 -8.18 -8.04 -12.30
CA THR A 38 -8.53 -9.29 -11.62
C THR A 38 -8.93 -9.04 -10.16
N ALA A 39 -8.13 -8.23 -9.44
CA ALA A 39 -8.43 -7.84 -8.06
C ALA A 39 -9.76 -7.06 -7.97
N HIS A 40 -9.97 -6.12 -8.88
CA HIS A 40 -11.19 -5.31 -8.94
C HIS A 40 -12.43 -6.19 -9.17
N LEU A 41 -12.42 -7.06 -10.17
CA LEU A 41 -13.53 -7.96 -10.49
C LEU A 41 -13.82 -8.96 -9.36
N ALA A 42 -12.81 -9.34 -8.59
CA ALA A 42 -12.97 -10.17 -7.39
C ALA A 42 -13.52 -9.39 -6.18
N GLY A 43 -13.72 -8.08 -6.29
CA GLY A 43 -14.31 -7.25 -5.24
C GLY A 43 -13.32 -6.68 -4.23
N ALA A 44 -12.04 -6.52 -4.59
CA ALA A 44 -11.07 -5.83 -3.75
C ALA A 44 -11.47 -4.36 -3.54
N ASP A 45 -11.30 -3.86 -2.31
CA ASP A 45 -11.62 -2.47 -1.98
C ASP A 45 -10.57 -1.50 -2.51
N PHE A 46 -9.31 -1.87 -2.37
CA PHE A 46 -8.13 -1.15 -2.84
C PHE A 46 -7.14 -2.13 -3.42
N VAL A 47 -6.16 -1.63 -4.15
CA VAL A 47 -5.06 -2.44 -4.68
C VAL A 47 -3.74 -1.95 -4.10
N LYS A 48 -2.98 -2.85 -3.52
CA LYS A 48 -1.60 -2.61 -3.13
C LYS A 48 -0.73 -2.67 -4.39
N LEU A 49 -0.16 -1.52 -4.83
CA LEU A 49 0.88 -1.55 -5.87
C LEU A 49 2.17 -2.07 -5.23
N PHE A 50 2.63 -3.26 -5.64
CA PHE A 50 3.78 -3.91 -5.03
C PHE A 50 4.59 -4.74 -6.05
N PRO A 51 5.92 -4.63 -6.02
CA PRO A 51 6.77 -3.65 -5.30
C PRO A 51 6.82 -2.30 -6.02
N ALA A 52 6.32 -1.22 -5.41
CA ALA A 52 5.99 0.04 -6.07
C ALA A 52 7.16 0.67 -6.85
N GLU A 53 8.30 0.90 -6.23
CA GLU A 53 9.46 1.53 -6.89
C GLU A 53 10.00 0.68 -8.05
N VAL A 54 10.00 -0.64 -7.90
CA VAL A 54 10.50 -1.58 -8.92
C VAL A 54 9.65 -1.56 -10.18
N VAL A 55 8.33 -1.39 -10.03
CA VAL A 55 7.38 -1.42 -11.17
C VAL A 55 7.11 -0.04 -11.78
N GLY A 56 7.86 0.98 -11.39
CA GLY A 56 7.81 2.31 -11.99
C GLY A 56 7.16 3.39 -11.11
N GLY A 57 6.80 3.08 -9.88
CA GLY A 57 6.41 4.05 -8.85
C GLY A 57 5.28 4.99 -9.26
N VAL A 58 5.51 6.28 -9.04
CA VAL A 58 4.57 7.36 -9.38
C VAL A 58 4.17 7.34 -10.86
N LYS A 59 5.10 7.01 -11.78
CA LYS A 59 4.79 6.94 -13.21
C LYS A 59 3.79 5.83 -13.51
N MET A 60 3.95 4.68 -12.87
CA MET A 60 3.02 3.55 -13.01
C MET A 60 1.63 3.91 -12.48
N LEU A 61 1.53 4.54 -11.31
CA LEU A 61 0.25 4.97 -10.74
C LEU A 61 -0.47 6.01 -11.61
N LYS A 62 0.26 6.96 -12.21
CA LYS A 62 -0.30 7.91 -13.16
C LYS A 62 -0.84 7.21 -14.41
N ALA A 63 -0.09 6.23 -14.95
CA ALA A 63 -0.52 5.45 -16.11
C ALA A 63 -1.77 4.61 -15.81
N LEU A 64 -1.84 3.97 -14.64
CA LEU A 64 -3.01 3.20 -14.20
C LEU A 64 -4.23 4.09 -13.96
N GLY A 65 -4.05 5.35 -13.57
CA GLY A 65 -5.12 6.30 -13.32
C GLY A 65 -5.98 6.61 -14.55
N GLY A 66 -5.49 6.44 -15.77
CA GLY A 66 -6.25 6.58 -17.00
C GLY A 66 -7.34 5.51 -17.12
N PRO A 67 -6.99 4.24 -17.36
CA PRO A 67 -7.96 3.16 -17.54
C PRO A 67 -8.71 2.76 -16.25
N TYR A 68 -8.15 3.04 -15.08
CA TYR A 68 -8.71 2.62 -13.77
C TYR A 68 -9.00 3.82 -12.86
N GLY A 69 -9.66 4.86 -13.39
CA GLY A 69 -9.92 6.12 -12.68
C GLY A 69 -10.65 6.00 -11.33
N ASN A 70 -11.44 4.94 -11.16
CA ASN A 70 -12.17 4.68 -9.90
C ASN A 70 -11.36 3.82 -8.90
N MET A 71 -10.23 3.26 -9.33
CA MET A 71 -9.41 2.43 -8.46
C MET A 71 -8.55 3.28 -7.54
N LYS A 72 -8.43 2.84 -6.30
CA LYS A 72 -7.52 3.43 -5.32
C LYS A 72 -6.37 2.47 -5.01
N PHE A 73 -5.21 3.05 -4.76
CA PHE A 73 -3.97 2.31 -4.58
C PHE A 73 -3.31 2.61 -3.24
N MET A 74 -2.61 1.60 -2.73
CA MET A 74 -1.67 1.71 -1.62
C MET A 74 -0.28 1.26 -2.11
N PRO A 75 0.56 2.17 -2.61
CA PRO A 75 1.92 1.82 -3.00
C PRO A 75 2.73 1.34 -1.79
N THR A 76 3.46 0.25 -1.98
CA THR A 76 4.31 -0.36 -0.96
C THR A 76 5.55 -0.96 -1.63
N GLY A 77 6.71 -0.85 -0.97
CA GLY A 77 8.00 -1.31 -1.50
C GLY A 77 8.81 -0.19 -2.10
N GLY A 78 9.90 0.18 -1.40
CA GLY A 78 10.76 1.30 -1.74
C GLY A 78 10.23 2.68 -1.30
N ILE A 79 9.12 2.75 -0.57
CA ILE A 79 8.62 4.00 -0.01
C ILE A 79 9.51 4.45 1.16
N SER A 80 9.80 5.73 1.20
CA SER A 80 10.67 6.38 2.18
C SER A 80 10.15 7.78 2.53
N ALA A 81 10.75 8.42 3.54
CA ALA A 81 10.42 9.80 3.90
C ALA A 81 10.63 10.79 2.73
N GLN A 82 11.58 10.49 1.82
CA GLN A 82 11.93 11.36 0.69
C GLN A 82 10.90 11.30 -0.45
N ASN A 83 10.24 10.15 -0.67
CA ASN A 83 9.32 9.98 -1.80
C ASN A 83 7.84 9.85 -1.41
N ALA A 84 7.53 9.61 -0.13
CA ALA A 84 6.15 9.38 0.32
C ALA A 84 5.20 10.53 -0.06
N ALA A 85 5.63 11.79 0.08
CA ALA A 85 4.82 12.95 -0.28
C ALA A 85 4.44 12.99 -1.76
N GLU A 86 5.36 12.58 -2.67
CA GLU A 86 5.07 12.52 -4.11
C GLU A 86 4.00 11.48 -4.44
N TYR A 87 4.02 10.34 -3.74
CA TYR A 87 2.98 9.32 -3.86
C TYR A 87 1.63 9.79 -3.33
N LEU A 88 1.63 10.40 -2.15
CA LEU A 88 0.41 10.88 -1.49
C LEU A 88 -0.26 12.04 -2.22
N ALA A 89 0.48 12.79 -3.03
CA ALA A 89 -0.08 13.84 -3.89
C ALA A 89 -0.90 13.30 -5.07
N LEU A 90 -0.87 11.99 -5.36
CA LEU A 90 -1.63 11.41 -6.45
C LEU A 90 -3.10 11.18 -6.04
N PRO A 91 -4.07 11.58 -6.89
CA PRO A 91 -5.50 11.47 -6.55
C PRO A 91 -6.01 10.03 -6.43
N ASN A 92 -5.29 9.06 -6.99
CA ASN A 92 -5.60 7.64 -6.91
C ASN A 92 -4.84 6.90 -5.81
N VAL A 93 -4.08 7.60 -4.97
CA VAL A 93 -3.38 7.04 -3.81
C VAL A 93 -4.12 7.41 -2.53
N LEU A 94 -4.47 6.43 -1.70
CA LEU A 94 -5.13 6.65 -0.42
C LEU A 94 -4.15 6.73 0.74
N CYS A 95 -3.13 5.91 0.71
CA CYS A 95 -2.09 5.81 1.73
C CYS A 95 -0.87 5.12 1.15
N CYS A 96 0.25 5.15 1.87
CA CYS A 96 1.48 4.46 1.51
C CYS A 96 1.87 3.46 2.59
N GLY A 97 2.46 2.33 2.18
CA GLY A 97 3.10 1.39 3.08
C GLY A 97 4.62 1.53 3.03
N GLY A 98 5.24 1.79 4.17
CA GLY A 98 6.70 1.91 4.28
C GLY A 98 7.23 1.26 5.55
N SER A 99 8.50 0.93 5.57
CA SER A 99 9.18 0.31 6.71
C SER A 99 10.41 1.09 7.19
N TRP A 100 10.66 2.29 6.63
CA TRP A 100 11.87 3.08 6.97
C TRP A 100 11.91 3.51 8.44
N MET A 101 10.74 3.67 9.09
CA MET A 101 10.62 4.05 10.50
C MET A 101 10.86 2.86 11.45
N VAL A 102 10.74 1.61 10.98
CA VAL A 102 10.83 0.39 11.80
C VAL A 102 11.94 -0.52 11.24
N LYS A 103 13.19 -0.02 11.26
CA LYS A 103 14.34 -0.80 10.79
C LYS A 103 14.66 -1.92 11.79
N GLU A 104 14.96 -3.11 11.27
CA GLU A 104 15.32 -4.27 12.08
C GLU A 104 16.50 -3.99 13.05
N SER A 105 17.47 -3.18 12.61
CA SER A 105 18.59 -2.76 13.45
C SER A 105 18.14 -1.99 14.69
N LEU A 106 17.16 -1.07 14.55
CA LEU A 106 16.62 -0.30 15.68
C LEU A 106 15.90 -1.21 16.69
N ILE A 107 15.17 -2.22 16.19
CA ILE A 107 14.50 -3.21 17.05
C ILE A 107 15.53 -4.04 17.81
N LYS A 108 16.56 -4.55 17.13
CA LYS A 108 17.64 -5.35 17.76
C LYS A 108 18.42 -4.58 18.81
N GLU A 109 18.59 -3.27 18.60
CA GLU A 109 19.30 -2.37 19.51
C GLU A 109 18.40 -1.79 20.62
N GLY A 110 17.11 -2.13 20.64
CA GLY A 110 16.14 -1.62 21.60
C GLY A 110 15.85 -0.12 21.50
N LYS A 111 16.11 0.50 20.33
CA LYS A 111 15.94 1.94 20.08
C LYS A 111 14.48 2.30 19.76
N PHE A 112 13.56 1.99 20.66
CA PHE A 112 12.13 2.22 20.45
C PHE A 112 11.77 3.71 20.41
N ASP A 113 12.46 4.57 21.15
CA ASP A 113 12.27 6.03 21.11
C ASP A 113 12.57 6.60 19.71
N GLU A 114 13.59 6.04 19.02
CA GLU A 114 13.90 6.44 17.64
C GLU A 114 12.83 5.96 16.66
N ILE A 115 12.28 4.76 16.86
CA ILE A 115 11.15 4.24 16.06
C ILE A 115 9.93 5.13 16.26
N GLU A 116 9.61 5.52 17.50
CA GLU A 116 8.51 6.44 17.79
C GLU A 116 8.69 7.78 17.09
N LYS A 117 9.88 8.39 17.19
CA LYS A 117 10.23 9.65 16.51
C LYS A 117 10.05 9.55 15.00
N LEU A 118 10.66 8.54 14.36
CA LEU A 118 10.56 8.33 12.91
C LEU A 118 9.11 8.09 12.46
N THR A 119 8.31 7.43 13.30
CA THR A 119 6.89 7.20 13.03
C THR A 119 6.10 8.50 13.14
N ALA A 120 6.37 9.33 14.14
CA ALA A 120 5.74 10.65 14.28
C ALA A 120 6.06 11.56 13.08
N GLU A 121 7.32 11.56 12.62
CA GLU A 121 7.74 12.27 11.41
C GLU A 121 6.99 11.76 10.17
N ALA A 122 6.86 10.43 10.01
CA ALA A 122 6.10 9.84 8.90
C ALA A 122 4.61 10.23 8.92
N VAL A 123 3.99 10.31 10.11
CA VAL A 123 2.60 10.76 10.27
C VAL A 123 2.46 12.24 9.93
N ALA A 124 3.45 13.08 10.24
CA ALA A 124 3.42 14.49 9.90
C ALA A 124 3.39 14.74 8.37
N LEU A 125 4.05 13.89 7.58
CA LEU A 125 4.01 13.96 6.11
C LEU A 125 2.60 13.75 5.49
N VAL A 126 1.68 13.16 6.23
CA VAL A 126 0.33 12.81 5.73
C VAL A 126 -0.71 13.87 6.11
N ARG A 127 -0.37 14.77 7.05
CA ARG A 127 -1.30 15.74 7.63
C ARG A 127 -1.25 17.14 7.00
N GLU A 128 -0.34 17.33 6.06
CA GLU A 128 -0.25 18.54 5.23
C GLU A 128 -1.05 18.38 3.92
#